data_a8573418d89caaf95e8998217da2f0a3
#
_entry.id   a8573418d89caaf95e8998217da2f0a3
#
_cell.length_a   1.000
_cell.length_b   1.000
_cell.length_c   1.000
_cell.angle_alpha   90.00
_cell.angle_beta   90.00
_cell.angle_gamma   90.00
#
_symmetry.space_group_name_H-M   'P 1'
#
loop_
_entity.id
_entity.type
_entity.pdbx_description
1 polymer ?
#
loop_
_entity_poly.entity_id
_entity_poly.type
_entity_poly.pdbx_seq_one_letter_code
_entity_poly.pdbx_strand_id
1 'polypeptide(L)'
;MKKIASVCPYCGAGCKLNLVVENNRIIRAEAADGVTNQGTLCLKGYYGWDFLNDTRLLTPRLTQPMIRYSKGEAFTPVTWEEAIRYTAHRLKSIKEQYGPRSIMTTGSSRGTGNETNYVMQKFARAVLNTNKIGRHTSE
;
A
#
# COMPACT_ATOMS: atom_id res chain seq x y z
N MET A 1 -6.39 27.47 12.67
CA MET A 1 -6.85 26.17 12.11
C MET A 1 -6.80 26.20 10.59
N LYS A 2 -6.24 25.18 9.95
CA LYS A 2 -6.16 25.03 8.51
C LYS A 2 -6.91 23.75 8.10
N LYS A 3 -7.73 23.83 7.04
CA LYS A 3 -8.38 22.64 6.46
C LYS A 3 -7.58 22.19 5.24
N ILE A 4 -7.19 20.92 5.21
CA ILE A 4 -6.42 20.32 4.13
C ILE A 4 -7.29 19.22 3.52
N ALA A 5 -7.69 19.42 2.26
CA ALA A 5 -8.43 18.42 1.52
C ALA A 5 -7.55 17.19 1.25
N SER A 6 -8.10 16.02 1.49
CA SER A 6 -7.41 14.75 1.33
C SER A 6 -8.39 13.64 0.94
N VAL A 7 -7.86 12.47 0.73
CA VAL A 7 -8.61 11.24 0.45
C VAL A 7 -8.32 10.23 1.55
N CYS A 8 -9.36 9.54 2.02
CA CYS A 8 -9.23 8.50 3.04
C CYS A 8 -8.35 7.35 2.53
N PRO A 9 -7.29 6.93 3.26
CA PRO A 9 -6.34 5.93 2.78
C PRO A 9 -6.74 4.48 3.09
N TYR A 10 -7.91 4.22 3.69
CA TYR A 10 -8.21 2.90 4.24
C TYR A 10 -8.77 1.90 3.25
N CYS A 11 -9.69 2.30 2.41
CA CYS A 11 -10.26 1.39 1.41
C CYS A 11 -10.35 2.06 0.04
N GLY A 12 -10.60 1.27 -0.99
CA GLY A 12 -10.69 1.73 -2.37
C GLY A 12 -11.90 2.62 -2.70
N ALA A 13 -12.75 2.93 -1.72
CA ALA A 13 -13.88 3.84 -1.93
C ALA A 13 -13.44 5.28 -2.24
N GLY A 14 -12.26 5.68 -1.77
CA GLY A 14 -11.70 7.00 -2.10
C GLY A 14 -12.50 8.17 -1.51
N CYS A 15 -13.05 8.01 -0.31
CA CYS A 15 -13.84 9.05 0.35
C CYS A 15 -13.03 10.34 0.51
N LYS A 16 -13.62 11.45 0.06
CA LYS A 16 -13.05 12.78 0.23
C LYS A 16 -13.26 13.27 1.67
N LEU A 17 -12.23 13.82 2.27
CA LEU A 17 -12.26 14.37 3.62
C LEU A 17 -11.38 15.62 3.74
N ASN A 18 -11.62 16.40 4.78
CA ASN A 18 -10.76 17.50 5.19
C ASN A 18 -10.10 17.15 6.52
N LEU A 19 -8.78 17.20 6.56
CA LEU A 19 -8.03 17.17 7.81
C LEU A 19 -7.94 18.59 8.36
N VAL A 20 -8.42 18.77 9.57
CA VAL A 20 -8.31 20.05 10.29
C VAL A 20 -7.02 20.01 11.11
N VAL A 21 -6.12 20.93 10.77
CA VAL A 21 -4.77 20.99 11.36
C VAL A 21 -4.59 22.29 12.14
N GLU A 22 -4.02 22.16 13.33
CA GLU A 22 -3.63 23.27 14.18
C GLU A 22 -2.28 22.96 14.83
N ASN A 23 -1.36 23.91 14.83
CA ASN A 23 -0.01 23.75 15.41
C ASN A 23 0.69 22.45 14.93
N ASN A 24 0.59 22.17 13.63
CA ASN A 24 1.14 20.99 12.97
C ASN A 24 0.59 19.64 13.50
N ARG A 25 -0.57 19.65 14.13
CA ARG A 25 -1.28 18.45 14.59
C ARG A 25 -2.64 18.37 13.93
N ILE A 26 -3.05 17.16 13.56
CA ILE A 26 -4.40 16.89 13.08
C ILE A 26 -5.30 16.82 14.30
N ILE A 27 -6.28 17.68 14.38
CA ILE A 27 -7.22 17.73 15.52
C ILE A 27 -8.53 17.01 15.24
N ARG A 28 -8.92 16.87 13.98
CA ARG A 28 -10.05 16.07 13.53
C ARG A 28 -10.07 15.89 12.01
N ALA A 29 -10.82 14.91 11.55
CA ALA A 29 -11.25 14.82 10.16
C ALA A 29 -12.71 15.24 10.04
N GLU A 30 -13.03 15.92 8.95
CA GLU A 30 -14.40 16.29 8.58
C GLU A 30 -14.74 15.66 7.24
N ALA A 31 -15.96 15.17 7.12
CA ALA A 31 -16.44 14.69 5.83
C ALA A 31 -16.46 15.85 4.82
N ALA A 32 -16.00 15.58 3.61
CA ALA A 32 -16.12 16.51 2.50
C ALA A 32 -17.02 15.91 1.43
N ASP A 33 -17.68 16.75 0.67
CA ASP A 33 -18.55 16.30 -0.41
C ASP A 33 -17.69 15.73 -1.55
N GLY A 34 -17.75 14.42 -1.70
CA GLY A 34 -17.08 13.64 -2.74
C GLY A 34 -18.07 12.74 -3.44
N VAL A 35 -17.77 12.40 -4.69
CA VAL A 35 -18.65 11.58 -5.54
C VAL A 35 -19.06 10.26 -4.87
N THR A 36 -18.13 9.65 -4.11
CA THR A 36 -18.36 8.35 -3.49
C THR A 36 -18.97 8.43 -2.10
N ASN A 37 -18.68 9.47 -1.34
CA ASN A 37 -19.04 9.54 0.07
C ASN A 37 -20.11 10.59 0.41
N GLN A 38 -20.46 11.48 -0.53
CA GLN A 38 -21.57 12.43 -0.41
C GLN A 38 -21.67 13.09 0.98
N GLY A 39 -20.56 13.65 1.46
CA GLY A 39 -20.51 14.33 2.74
C GLY A 39 -20.50 13.45 3.99
N THR A 40 -20.33 12.12 3.84
CA THR A 40 -20.27 11.19 4.98
C THR A 40 -18.94 10.41 5.03
N LEU A 41 -18.58 9.93 6.21
CA LEU A 41 -17.41 9.06 6.42
C LEU A 41 -17.79 7.90 7.36
N CYS A 42 -17.12 6.79 7.23
CA CYS A 42 -17.14 5.75 8.26
C CYS A 42 -16.17 6.07 9.40
N LEU A 43 -16.17 5.30 10.47
CA LEU A 43 -15.28 5.49 11.62
C LEU A 43 -13.80 5.59 11.23
N LYS A 44 -13.34 4.81 10.24
CA LYS A 44 -11.95 4.88 9.78
C LYS A 44 -11.60 6.24 9.17
N GLY A 45 -12.54 6.85 8.44
CA GLY A 45 -12.33 8.17 7.86
C GLY A 45 -12.29 9.27 8.91
N TYR A 46 -13.13 9.17 9.95
CA TYR A 46 -13.16 10.16 11.04
C TYR A 46 -11.98 10.06 12.00
N TYR A 47 -11.49 8.85 12.30
CA TYR A 47 -10.52 8.63 13.39
C TYR A 47 -9.22 7.97 12.95
N GLY A 48 -9.14 7.43 11.74
CA GLY A 48 -7.99 6.66 11.29
C GLY A 48 -6.67 7.44 11.11
N TRP A 49 -6.68 8.74 11.34
CA TRP A 49 -5.51 9.62 11.33
C TRP A 49 -4.87 9.80 12.73
N ASP A 50 -5.54 9.37 13.78
CA ASP A 50 -5.21 9.70 15.17
C ASP A 50 -3.78 9.29 15.55
N PHE A 51 -3.35 8.12 15.10
CA PHE A 51 -1.99 7.62 15.36
C PHE A 51 -0.88 8.50 14.77
N LEU A 52 -1.16 9.35 13.78
CA LEU A 52 -0.16 10.24 13.16
C LEU A 52 0.31 11.35 14.11
N ASN A 53 -0.47 11.66 15.14
CA ASN A 53 -0.11 12.66 16.13
C ASN A 53 0.81 12.14 17.24
N ASP A 54 0.98 10.83 17.35
CA ASP A 54 1.86 10.21 18.33
C ASP A 54 2.97 9.44 17.64
N THR A 55 4.14 10.06 17.56
CA THR A 55 5.32 9.46 16.92
C THR A 55 5.78 8.15 17.58
N ARG A 56 5.40 7.91 18.83
CA ARG A 56 5.70 6.65 19.54
C ARG A 56 4.91 5.47 18.99
N LEU A 57 3.77 5.74 18.34
CA LEU A 57 2.94 4.72 17.68
C LEU A 57 3.41 4.42 16.25
N LEU A 58 4.32 5.23 15.71
CA LEU A 58 4.83 5.05 14.37
C LEU A 58 5.98 4.04 14.38
N THR A 59 5.85 3.00 13.58
CA THR A 59 6.96 2.07 13.32
C THR A 59 8.12 2.81 12.62
N PRO A 60 9.38 2.55 12.97
CA PRO A 60 10.51 3.04 12.20
C PRO A 60 10.36 2.67 10.72
N ARG A 61 10.47 3.68 9.86
CA ARG A 61 10.33 3.48 8.40
C ARG A 61 11.65 3.06 7.80
N LEU A 62 11.62 2.06 6.92
CA LEU A 62 12.78 1.70 6.12
C LEU A 62 13.08 2.84 5.15
N THR A 63 14.34 3.29 5.15
CA THR A 63 14.82 4.36 4.27
C THR A 63 15.57 3.83 3.05
N GLN A 64 15.85 2.53 3.04
CA GLN A 64 16.53 1.84 1.94
C GLN A 64 16.00 0.40 1.81
N PRO A 65 16.13 -0.22 0.63
CA PRO A 65 15.74 -1.62 0.46
C PRO A 65 16.59 -2.54 1.31
N MET A 66 16.05 -3.67 1.68
CA MET A 66 16.75 -4.70 2.42
C MET A 66 16.50 -6.07 1.80
N ILE A 67 17.52 -6.90 1.72
CA ILE A 67 17.43 -8.28 1.24
C ILE A 67 17.84 -9.24 2.36
N ARG A 68 17.14 -10.35 2.44
CA ARG A 68 17.56 -11.51 3.20
C ARG A 68 17.79 -12.65 2.21
N TYR A 69 19.03 -13.09 2.10
CA TYR A 69 19.43 -14.09 1.10
C TYR A 69 19.02 -15.51 1.46
N SER A 70 18.99 -15.84 2.74
CA SER A 70 18.58 -17.15 3.24
C SER A 70 17.57 -17.03 4.38
N LYS A 71 16.70 -18.02 4.50
CA LYS A 71 15.70 -18.09 5.58
C LYS A 71 16.42 -18.17 6.94
N GLY A 72 16.08 -17.27 7.85
CA GLY A 72 16.67 -17.19 9.19
C GLY A 72 17.82 -16.21 9.33
N GLU A 73 18.40 -15.72 8.24
CA GLU A 73 19.40 -14.65 8.29
C GLU A 73 18.80 -13.27 8.57
N ALA A 74 19.63 -12.33 8.98
CA ALA A 74 19.24 -10.93 9.12
C ALA A 74 19.02 -10.28 7.75
N PHE A 75 18.19 -9.23 7.72
CA PHE A 75 18.07 -8.40 6.54
C PHE A 75 19.31 -7.49 6.38
N THR A 76 19.84 -7.45 5.17
CA THR A 76 20.98 -6.61 4.79
C THR A 76 20.51 -5.43 3.94
N PRO A 77 20.88 -4.19 4.29
CA PRO A 77 20.62 -3.04 3.45
C PRO A 77 21.34 -3.14 2.11
N VAL A 78 20.64 -2.78 1.03
CA VAL A 78 21.14 -2.84 -0.35
C VAL A 78 20.70 -1.62 -1.15
N THR A 79 21.27 -1.45 -2.34
CA THR A 79 20.79 -0.42 -3.28
C THR A 79 19.47 -0.84 -3.95
N TRP A 80 18.72 0.13 -4.47
CA TRP A 80 17.53 -0.17 -5.26
C TRP A 80 17.83 -1.03 -6.49
N GLU A 81 18.95 -0.77 -7.15
CA GLU A 81 19.37 -1.54 -8.33
C GLU A 81 19.61 -3.01 -7.96
N GLU A 82 20.29 -3.26 -6.86
CA GLU A 82 20.53 -4.61 -6.37
C GLU A 82 19.24 -5.31 -5.95
N ALA A 83 18.34 -4.63 -5.23
CA ALA A 83 17.06 -5.18 -4.81
C ALA A 83 16.21 -5.59 -5.99
N ILE A 84 16.10 -4.75 -7.02
CA ILE A 84 15.32 -5.00 -8.22
C ILE A 84 15.94 -6.16 -9.02
N ARG A 85 17.26 -6.16 -9.20
CA ARG A 85 17.96 -7.22 -9.92
C ARG A 85 17.80 -8.57 -9.24
N TYR A 86 17.97 -8.61 -7.93
CA TYR A 86 17.79 -9.82 -7.13
C TYR A 86 16.36 -10.36 -7.25
N THR A 87 15.36 -9.48 -7.06
CA THR A 87 13.94 -9.86 -7.17
C THR A 87 13.61 -10.39 -8.56
N ALA A 88 14.03 -9.68 -9.61
CA ALA A 88 13.78 -10.09 -11.00
C ALA A 88 14.42 -11.45 -11.30
N HIS A 89 15.68 -11.65 -10.87
CA HIS A 89 16.37 -12.92 -11.05
C HIS A 89 15.65 -14.07 -10.33
N ARG A 90 15.23 -13.86 -9.08
CA ARG A 90 14.51 -14.89 -8.30
C ARG A 90 13.16 -15.25 -8.93
N LEU A 91 12.38 -14.26 -9.35
CA LEU A 91 11.10 -14.49 -10.03
C LEU A 91 11.29 -15.24 -11.36
N LYS A 92 12.31 -14.84 -12.13
CA LYS A 92 12.66 -15.53 -13.40
C LYS A 92 13.04 -16.98 -13.15
N SER A 93 13.93 -17.25 -12.23
CA SER A 93 14.38 -18.60 -11.86
C SER A 93 13.23 -19.50 -11.41
N ILE A 94 12.33 -18.99 -10.54
CA ILE A 94 11.15 -19.75 -10.11
C ILE A 94 10.21 -20.04 -11.29
N LYS A 95 9.98 -19.05 -12.16
CA LYS A 95 9.14 -19.20 -13.34
C LYS A 95 9.72 -20.25 -14.32
N GLU A 96 11.03 -20.24 -14.52
CA GLU A 96 11.72 -21.22 -15.39
C GLU A 96 11.69 -22.63 -14.82
N GLN A 97 11.90 -22.77 -13.50
CA GLN A 97 11.98 -24.07 -12.84
C GLN A 97 10.60 -24.71 -12.61
N TYR A 98 9.60 -23.93 -12.23
CA TYR A 98 8.30 -24.44 -11.77
C TYR A 98 7.11 -23.97 -12.62
N GLY A 99 7.38 -23.20 -13.66
CA GLY A 99 6.38 -22.61 -14.53
C GLY A 99 5.69 -21.37 -13.94
N PRO A 100 4.98 -20.60 -14.79
CA PRO A 100 4.36 -19.34 -14.37
C PRO A 100 3.25 -19.50 -13.32
N ARG A 101 2.63 -20.65 -13.25
CA ARG A 101 1.55 -20.94 -12.27
C ARG A 101 2.05 -21.16 -10.84
N SER A 102 3.37 -21.25 -10.63
CA SER A 102 3.97 -21.30 -9.29
C SER A 102 4.00 -19.94 -8.58
N ILE A 103 3.77 -18.86 -9.32
CA ILE A 103 3.79 -17.49 -8.78
C ILE A 103 2.35 -16.97 -8.71
N MET A 104 2.03 -16.39 -7.57
CA MET A 104 0.77 -15.68 -7.33
C MET A 104 1.08 -14.23 -6.94
N THR A 105 0.30 -13.31 -7.43
CA THR A 105 0.32 -11.92 -6.98
C THR A 105 -0.91 -11.62 -6.14
N THR A 106 -0.76 -10.72 -5.19
CA THR A 106 -1.88 -10.25 -4.37
C THR A 106 -2.07 -8.76 -4.58
N GLY A 107 -3.31 -8.35 -4.73
CA GLY A 107 -3.73 -6.97 -4.70
C GLY A 107 -4.53 -6.69 -3.44
N SER A 108 -4.79 -5.43 -3.15
CA SER A 108 -5.58 -5.03 -1.99
C SER A 108 -6.72 -4.10 -2.39
N SER A 109 -7.87 -4.28 -1.76
CA SER A 109 -8.96 -3.31 -1.78
C SER A 109 -8.69 -2.12 -0.83
N ARG A 110 -7.62 -2.21 -0.06
CA ARG A 110 -7.17 -1.18 0.85
C ARG A 110 -6.12 -0.32 0.17
N GLY A 111 -6.47 0.86 -0.16
CA GLY A 111 -5.60 1.80 -0.83
C GLY A 111 -6.41 2.65 -1.77
N THR A 112 -6.03 3.89 -1.83
CA THR A 112 -6.73 4.91 -2.60
C THR A 112 -6.38 4.89 -4.08
N GLY A 113 -5.41 4.03 -4.49
CA GLY A 113 -4.95 3.95 -5.86
C GLY A 113 -5.38 2.68 -6.55
N ASN A 114 -6.26 2.77 -7.53
CA ASN A 114 -6.51 1.69 -8.47
C ASN A 114 -5.25 1.37 -9.28
N GLU A 115 -4.33 2.31 -9.39
CA GLU A 115 -3.10 2.23 -10.17
C GLU A 115 -2.20 1.10 -9.67
N THR A 116 -2.02 0.95 -8.38
CA THR A 116 -1.20 -0.12 -7.80
C THR A 116 -1.78 -1.50 -8.09
N ASN A 117 -3.09 -1.66 -7.98
CA ASN A 117 -3.79 -2.90 -8.31
C ASN A 117 -3.71 -3.19 -9.82
N TYR A 118 -3.88 -2.18 -10.65
CA TYR A 118 -3.77 -2.30 -12.11
C TYR A 118 -2.35 -2.70 -12.52
N VAL A 119 -1.34 -2.03 -11.99
CA VAL A 119 0.07 -2.33 -12.30
C VAL A 119 0.43 -3.74 -11.87
N MET A 120 -0.01 -4.18 -10.68
CA MET A 120 0.23 -5.53 -10.20
C MET A 120 -0.44 -6.59 -11.09
N GLN A 121 -1.67 -6.36 -11.54
CA GLN A 121 -2.35 -7.26 -12.46
C GLN A 121 -1.67 -7.31 -13.83
N LYS A 122 -1.23 -6.15 -14.34
CA LYS A 122 -0.47 -6.07 -15.59
C LYS A 122 0.86 -6.81 -15.48
N PHE A 123 1.59 -6.62 -14.38
CA PHE A 123 2.83 -7.35 -14.09
C PHE A 123 2.61 -8.86 -14.06
N ALA A 124 1.57 -9.33 -13.36
CA ALA A 124 1.25 -10.74 -13.30
C ALA A 124 0.99 -11.35 -14.67
N ARG A 125 0.20 -10.68 -15.50
CA ARG A 125 -0.18 -11.21 -16.82
C ARG A 125 0.89 -11.02 -17.88
N ALA A 126 1.43 -9.80 -17.99
CA ALA A 126 2.36 -9.47 -19.07
C ALA A 126 3.80 -9.96 -18.81
N VAL A 127 4.25 -10.00 -17.55
CA VAL A 127 5.63 -10.35 -17.20
C VAL A 127 5.72 -11.77 -16.66
N LEU A 128 4.89 -12.10 -15.68
CA LEU A 128 4.93 -13.42 -15.05
C LEU A 128 4.17 -14.48 -15.83
N ASN A 129 3.25 -14.10 -16.72
CA ASN A 129 2.38 -14.99 -17.50
C ASN A 129 1.47 -15.84 -16.60
N THR A 130 0.97 -15.27 -15.52
CA THR A 130 0.06 -15.94 -14.59
C THR A 130 -1.24 -15.16 -14.41
N ASN A 131 -2.35 -15.87 -14.27
CA ASN A 131 -3.64 -15.31 -13.87
C ASN A 131 -3.95 -15.58 -12.38
N LYS A 132 -2.98 -16.10 -11.63
CA LYS A 132 -3.14 -16.27 -10.19
C LYS A 132 -2.99 -14.92 -9.50
N ILE A 133 -4.10 -14.22 -9.39
CA ILE A 133 -4.18 -12.91 -8.75
C ILE A 133 -5.19 -13.01 -7.61
N GLY A 134 -4.68 -12.98 -6.39
CA GLY A 134 -5.49 -12.89 -5.17
C GLY A 134 -5.91 -11.44 -4.92
N ARG A 135 -7.13 -11.24 -4.47
CA ARG A 135 -7.58 -9.96 -3.91
C ARG A 135 -7.88 -10.15 -2.44
N HIS A 136 -7.40 -9.26 -1.63
CA HIS A 136 -7.82 -9.19 -0.24
C HIS A 136 -9.14 -8.41 -0.19
N THR A 137 -10.24 -9.13 -0.08
CA THR A 137 -11.51 -8.52 0.30
C THR A 137 -11.50 -8.32 1.81
N SER A 138 -11.64 -7.08 2.27
CA SER A 138 -11.93 -6.83 3.68
C SER A 138 -13.39 -7.22 3.90
N GLU A 139 -13.62 -8.22 4.69
CA GLU A 139 -14.88 -8.36 5.40
C GLU A 139 -15.01 -7.25 6.44
#